data_9e300742f87b1ce19a0b4da1195837db
#
_entry.id   9e300742f87b1ce19a0b4da1195837db
#
_cell.length_a   1.000
_cell.length_b   1.000
_cell.length_c   1.000
_cell.angle_alpha   90.00
_cell.angle_beta   90.00
_cell.angle_gamma   90.00
#
_symmetry.space_group_name_H-M   'P 1'
#
loop_
_entity.id
_entity.type
_entity.pdbx_description
1 polymer ?
#
loop_
_entity_poly.entity_id
_entity_poly.type
_entity_poly.pdbx_seq_one_letter_code
_entity_poly.pdbx_strand_id
1 'polypeptide(L)'
;MKEGGQDAAESNDTCLVVADGVGGYAKYGIDPADYARELSKVALKTHVSDPSMNSKGLLDKACNDAKKFKGGATATVLRLKDGMKLESAVIGDAGFMVFGVNEADTVELKYKSPSYQKAFNAPY
;
A
#
# COMPACT_ATOMS: atom_id res chain seq x y z
N MET A 1 6.54 2.47 22.04
CA MET A 1 5.92 2.33 20.71
C MET A 1 4.83 3.38 20.56
N LYS A 2 4.75 3.98 19.40
CA LYS A 2 3.71 4.96 19.16
C LYS A 2 2.35 4.32 19.05
N GLU A 3 1.36 5.04 19.52
CA GLU A 3 -0.02 4.67 19.31
C GLU A 3 -0.32 4.66 17.81
N GLY A 4 -0.94 3.61 17.32
CA GLY A 4 -1.20 3.42 15.90
C GLY A 4 -0.07 2.80 15.09
N GLY A 5 1.11 2.58 15.71
CA GLY A 5 2.25 1.91 15.07
C GLY A 5 2.85 2.68 13.90
N GLN A 6 3.50 1.95 13.00
CA GLN A 6 4.24 2.50 11.85
C GLN A 6 3.45 2.39 10.55
N ASP A 7 2.34 1.67 10.57
CA ASP A 7 1.54 1.38 9.39
C ASP A 7 0.46 2.42 9.19
N ALA A 8 0.01 2.54 7.96
CA ALA A 8 -1.13 3.38 7.63
C ALA A 8 -1.97 2.69 6.57
N ALA A 9 -3.26 2.98 6.57
CA ALA A 9 -4.17 2.47 5.57
C ALA A 9 -5.26 3.50 5.29
N GLU A 10 -5.68 3.57 4.04
CA GLU A 10 -6.80 4.39 3.60
C GLU A 10 -7.61 3.58 2.59
N SER A 11 -8.90 3.75 2.61
CA SER A 11 -9.76 3.02 1.68
C SER A 11 -11.07 3.74 1.40
N ASN A 12 -11.66 3.39 0.27
CA ASN A 12 -13.04 3.70 -0.05
C ASN A 12 -13.66 2.47 -0.73
N ASP A 13 -14.80 2.63 -1.39
CA ASP A 13 -15.51 1.48 -1.98
C ASP A 13 -14.73 0.78 -3.11
N THR A 14 -13.77 1.46 -3.73
CA THR A 14 -13.07 0.94 -4.91
C THR A 14 -11.55 0.95 -4.81
N CYS A 15 -11.00 1.42 -3.70
CA CYS A 15 -9.56 1.53 -3.54
C CYS A 15 -9.14 1.22 -2.12
N LEU A 16 -8.06 0.47 -1.98
CA LEU A 16 -7.42 0.18 -0.69
C LEU A 16 -5.94 0.46 -0.83
N VAL A 17 -5.41 1.23 0.11
CA VAL A 17 -3.98 1.52 0.19
C VAL A 17 -3.50 1.12 1.57
N VAL A 18 -2.45 0.31 1.64
CA VAL A 18 -1.80 -0.06 2.89
C VAL A 18 -0.31 0.25 2.75
N ALA A 19 0.23 0.96 3.71
CA ALA A 19 1.64 1.33 3.74
C ALA A 19 2.25 0.95 5.08
N ASP A 20 3.42 0.33 5.04
CA ASP A 20 4.18 -0.08 6.22
C ASP A 20 5.44 0.78 6.31
N GLY A 21 5.49 1.66 7.31
CA GLY A 21 6.63 2.54 7.52
C GLY A 21 7.90 1.76 7.86
N VAL A 22 9.03 2.20 7.31
CA VAL A 22 10.30 1.54 7.55
C VAL A 22 10.84 1.93 8.93
N GLY A 23 10.79 0.99 9.87
CA GLY A 23 11.13 1.21 11.28
C GLY A 23 12.55 1.64 11.54
N GLY A 24 13.49 1.32 10.66
CA GLY A 24 14.89 1.68 10.81
C GLY A 24 15.15 3.18 10.92
N TYR A 25 14.23 4.00 10.42
CA TYR A 25 14.35 5.46 10.52
C TYR A 25 14.04 6.01 11.91
N ALA A 26 13.39 5.23 12.75
CA ALA A 26 13.00 5.68 14.10
C ALA A 26 14.22 6.07 14.96
N LYS A 27 15.35 5.41 14.76
CA LYS A 27 16.59 5.70 15.51
C LYS A 27 17.15 7.08 15.22
N TYR A 28 16.72 7.72 14.14
CA TYR A 28 17.13 9.09 13.78
C TYR A 28 16.10 10.14 14.20
N GLY A 29 15.14 9.76 15.04
CA GLY A 29 14.07 10.67 15.46
C GLY A 29 12.99 10.89 14.40
N ILE A 30 12.96 10.05 13.38
CA ILE A 30 11.99 10.12 12.28
C ILE A 30 10.86 9.15 12.59
N ASP A 31 9.61 9.66 12.58
CA ASP A 31 8.43 8.80 12.76
C ASP A 31 8.12 8.11 11.44
N PRO A 32 8.30 6.78 11.34
CA PRO A 32 8.02 6.07 10.10
C PRO A 32 6.56 6.14 9.68
N ALA A 33 5.65 6.39 10.62
CA ALA A 33 4.23 6.51 10.29
C ALA A 33 3.90 7.79 9.51
N ASP A 34 4.70 8.84 9.63
CA ASP A 34 4.41 10.10 8.91
C ASP A 34 4.47 9.89 7.40
N TYR A 35 5.51 9.22 6.92
CA TYR A 35 5.65 8.91 5.49
C TYR A 35 4.52 7.99 5.03
N ALA A 36 4.23 6.94 5.77
CA ALA A 36 3.18 5.97 5.43
C ALA A 36 1.80 6.62 5.39
N ARG A 37 1.50 7.50 6.35
CA ARG A 37 0.22 8.21 6.38
C ARG A 37 0.06 9.13 5.19
N GLU A 38 1.09 9.89 4.86
CA GLU A 38 1.02 10.81 3.72
C GLU A 38 0.87 10.04 2.41
N LEU A 39 1.66 8.98 2.22
CA LEU A 39 1.58 8.13 1.04
C LEU A 39 0.16 7.59 0.86
N SER A 40 -0.42 7.04 1.91
CA SER A 40 -1.76 6.45 1.86
C SER A 40 -2.83 7.48 1.52
N LYS A 41 -2.75 8.66 2.14
CA LYS A 41 -3.71 9.75 1.90
C LYS A 41 -3.63 10.26 0.47
N VAL A 42 -2.42 10.50 -0.04
CA VAL A 42 -2.25 11.02 -1.39
C VAL A 42 -2.70 9.99 -2.42
N ALA A 43 -2.39 8.72 -2.20
CA ALA A 43 -2.81 7.67 -3.12
C ALA A 43 -4.33 7.61 -3.23
N LEU A 44 -5.04 7.59 -2.11
CA LEU A 44 -6.51 7.55 -2.14
C LEU A 44 -7.10 8.82 -2.74
N LYS A 45 -6.58 9.98 -2.35
CA LYS A 45 -7.04 11.26 -2.87
C LYS A 45 -6.86 11.35 -4.38
N THR A 46 -5.73 10.87 -4.90
CA THR A 46 -5.45 10.88 -6.33
C THR A 46 -6.39 9.91 -7.07
N HIS A 47 -6.67 8.75 -6.49
CA HIS A 47 -7.64 7.81 -7.05
C HIS A 47 -9.01 8.46 -7.23
N VAL A 48 -9.46 9.23 -6.24
CA VAL A 48 -10.76 9.90 -6.29
C VAL A 48 -10.76 11.03 -7.33
N SER A 49 -9.67 11.81 -7.39
CA SER A 49 -9.61 12.99 -8.27
C SER A 49 -9.24 12.64 -9.71
N ASP A 50 -8.52 11.55 -9.93
CA ASP A 50 -8.09 11.12 -11.27
C ASP A 50 -8.20 9.60 -11.39
N PRO A 51 -9.42 9.07 -11.55
CA PRO A 51 -9.63 7.62 -11.63
C PRO A 51 -9.04 6.99 -12.90
N SER A 52 -8.63 7.77 -13.88
CA SER A 52 -7.98 7.26 -15.09
C SER A 52 -6.51 6.89 -14.87
N MET A 53 -5.88 7.42 -13.83
CA MET A 53 -4.49 7.09 -13.53
C MET A 53 -4.39 5.64 -13.09
N ASN A 54 -3.38 4.90 -13.61
CA ASN A 54 -3.22 3.51 -13.21
C ASN A 54 -2.60 3.40 -11.81
N SER A 55 -2.62 2.20 -11.23
CA SER A 55 -2.16 2.00 -9.84
C SER A 55 -0.69 2.31 -9.66
N LYS A 56 0.14 2.02 -10.66
CA LYS A 56 1.56 2.39 -10.62
C LYS A 56 1.73 3.91 -10.57
N GLY A 57 0.99 4.63 -11.39
CA GLY A 57 1.01 6.09 -11.41
C GLY A 57 0.55 6.69 -10.09
N LEU A 58 -0.50 6.13 -9.49
CA LEU A 58 -0.97 6.54 -8.16
C LEU A 58 0.14 6.40 -7.13
N LEU A 59 0.79 5.26 -7.13
CA LEU A 59 1.83 4.96 -6.15
C LEU A 59 3.05 5.85 -6.35
N ASP A 60 3.46 6.07 -7.60
CA ASP A 60 4.57 6.96 -7.94
C ASP A 60 4.30 8.38 -7.46
N LYS A 61 3.09 8.89 -7.70
CA LYS A 61 2.69 10.22 -7.24
C LYS A 61 2.66 10.30 -5.73
N ALA A 62 2.11 9.30 -5.07
CA ALA A 62 2.03 9.27 -3.62
C ALA A 62 3.41 9.24 -2.99
N CYS A 63 4.34 8.46 -3.52
CA CYS A 63 5.72 8.42 -3.05
C CYS A 63 6.42 9.76 -3.25
N ASN A 64 6.21 10.39 -4.40
CA ASN A 64 6.81 11.68 -4.69
C ASN A 64 6.32 12.76 -3.74
N ASP A 65 5.02 12.80 -3.47
CA ASP A 65 4.44 13.77 -2.55
C ASP A 65 4.84 13.51 -1.10
N ALA A 66 5.04 12.24 -0.74
CA ALA A 66 5.45 11.87 0.62
C ALA A 66 6.93 12.21 0.92
N LYS A 67 7.72 12.55 -0.08
CA LYS A 67 9.14 12.89 0.10
C LYS A 67 9.39 14.06 1.03
N LYS A 68 8.39 14.91 1.26
CA LYS A 68 8.49 16.01 2.23
C LYS A 68 8.71 15.49 3.65
N PHE A 69 8.31 14.26 3.93
CA PHE A 69 8.65 13.58 5.17
C PHE A 69 9.87 12.71 4.93
N LYS A 70 10.81 12.74 5.85
CA LYS A 70 11.93 11.82 5.81
C LYS A 70 11.45 10.44 6.22
N GLY A 71 12.01 9.42 5.57
CA GLY A 71 11.61 8.06 5.85
C GLY A 71 11.31 7.28 4.59
N GLY A 72 10.58 6.21 4.74
CA GLY A 72 10.18 5.36 3.64
C GLY A 72 9.09 4.40 4.08
N ALA A 73 8.52 3.72 3.12
CA ALA A 73 7.51 2.70 3.38
C ALA A 73 7.46 1.69 2.27
N THR A 74 7.04 0.47 2.61
CA THR A 74 6.52 -0.47 1.61
C THR A 74 5.03 -0.19 1.46
N ALA A 75 4.47 -0.49 0.31
CA ALA A 75 3.07 -0.15 0.08
C ALA A 75 2.40 -1.08 -0.92
N THR A 76 1.11 -1.26 -0.73
CA THR A 76 0.23 -1.97 -1.67
C THR A 76 -0.97 -1.09 -1.97
N VAL A 77 -1.27 -0.94 -3.26
CA VAL A 77 -2.49 -0.29 -3.74
C VAL A 77 -3.31 -1.33 -4.48
N LEU A 78 -4.57 -1.46 -4.10
CA LEU A 78 -5.53 -2.32 -4.78
C LEU A 78 -6.70 -1.47 -5.22
N ARG A 79 -7.08 -1.60 -6.50
CA ARG A 79 -8.24 -0.88 -7.04
C ARG A 79 -9.17 -1.82 -7.75
N LEU A 80 -10.45 -1.64 -7.51
CA LEU A 80 -11.50 -2.37 -8.21
C LEU A 80 -11.89 -1.55 -9.43
N LYS A 81 -11.70 -2.14 -10.62
CA LYS A 81 -12.03 -1.51 -11.89
C LYS A 81 -13.15 -2.25 -12.60
N ASP A 82 -14.03 -1.52 -13.23
CA ASP A 82 -15.14 -2.07 -14.01
C ASP A 82 -15.97 -3.08 -13.22
N GLY A 83 -15.99 -2.93 -11.88
CA GLY A 83 -16.74 -3.77 -10.97
C GLY A 83 -16.23 -5.20 -10.79
N MET A 84 -15.35 -5.67 -11.67
CA MET A 84 -14.92 -7.08 -11.70
C MET A 84 -13.40 -7.27 -11.73
N LYS A 85 -12.65 -6.23 -12.08
CA LYS A 85 -11.19 -6.33 -12.23
C LYS A 85 -10.47 -5.73 -11.05
N LEU A 86 -9.46 -6.42 -10.56
CA LEU A 86 -8.61 -5.93 -9.49
C LEU A 86 -7.27 -5.50 -10.08
N GLU A 87 -6.96 -4.21 -9.96
CA GLU A 87 -5.67 -3.66 -10.37
C GLU A 87 -4.82 -3.42 -9.14
N SER A 88 -3.55 -3.76 -9.21
CA SER A 88 -2.64 -3.63 -8.06
C SER A 88 -1.32 -2.99 -8.43
N ALA A 89 -0.68 -2.38 -7.42
CA ALA A 89 0.70 -1.96 -7.47
C ALA A 89 1.32 -2.19 -6.10
N VAL A 90 2.56 -2.67 -6.07
CA VAL A 90 3.24 -3.04 -4.82
C VAL A 90 4.66 -2.48 -4.85
N ILE A 91 5.09 -1.91 -3.75
CA ILE A 91 6.47 -1.47 -3.55
C ILE A 91 7.08 -2.27 -2.41
N GLY A 92 8.24 -2.84 -2.65
CA GLY A 92 9.03 -3.54 -1.64
C GLY A 92 8.51 -4.94 -1.34
N ASP A 93 8.60 -5.33 -0.08
CA ASP A 93 8.17 -6.65 0.38
C ASP A 93 6.70 -6.70 0.80
N ALA A 94 5.97 -5.64 0.57
CA ALA A 94 4.52 -5.62 0.75
C ALA A 94 3.86 -6.58 -0.24
N GLY A 95 2.64 -6.94 0.03
CA GLY A 95 1.92 -7.84 -0.85
C GLY A 95 0.47 -7.97 -0.45
N PHE A 96 -0.22 -8.87 -1.13
CA PHE A 96 -1.62 -9.13 -0.85
C PHE A 96 -1.99 -10.54 -1.27
N MET A 97 -3.10 -11.01 -0.72
CA MET A 97 -3.72 -12.27 -1.11
C MET A 97 -5.19 -12.03 -1.37
N VAL A 98 -5.73 -12.75 -2.32
CA VAL A 98 -7.17 -12.72 -2.62
C VAL A 98 -7.76 -14.07 -2.28
N PHE A 99 -8.78 -14.06 -1.44
CA PHE A 99 -9.50 -15.26 -1.03
C PHE A 99 -10.91 -15.22 -1.60
N GLY A 100 -11.42 -16.38 -1.97
CA GLY A 100 -12.79 -16.52 -2.40
C GLY A 100 -13.50 -17.55 -1.54
N VAL A 101 -14.82 -17.51 -1.56
CA VAL A 101 -15.64 -18.52 -0.90
C VAL A 101 -16.21 -19.43 -1.98
N ASN A 102 -15.95 -20.73 -1.87
CA ASN A 102 -16.43 -21.70 -2.86
C ASN A 102 -17.87 -22.13 -2.55
N GLU A 103 -18.43 -23.01 -3.39
CA GLU A 103 -19.80 -23.50 -3.24
C GLU A 103 -20.06 -24.22 -1.92
N ALA A 104 -19.01 -24.77 -1.30
CA ALA A 104 -19.11 -25.48 -0.02
C ALA A 104 -18.95 -24.52 1.18
N ASP A 105 -18.97 -23.19 0.96
CA ASP A 105 -18.77 -22.16 2.00
C ASP A 105 -17.40 -22.22 2.65
N THR A 106 -16.41 -22.82 2.00
CA THR A 106 -15.03 -22.79 2.48
C THR A 106 -14.23 -21.70 1.78
N VAL A 107 -13.33 -21.08 2.53
CA VAL A 107 -12.44 -20.03 2.02
C VAL A 107 -11.27 -20.68 1.31
N GLU A 108 -10.95 -20.21 0.11
CA GLU A 108 -9.78 -20.69 -0.62
C GLU A 108 -8.97 -19.54 -1.17
N LEU A 109 -7.65 -19.74 -1.26
CA LEU A 109 -6.73 -18.74 -1.82
C LEU A 109 -6.87 -18.72 -3.33
N LYS A 110 -7.23 -17.54 -3.88
CA LYS A 110 -7.39 -17.35 -5.33
C LYS A 110 -6.14 -16.75 -5.96
N TYR A 111 -5.43 -15.90 -5.23
CA TYR A 111 -4.25 -15.22 -5.76
C TYR A 111 -3.35 -14.77 -4.60
N LYS A 112 -2.06 -14.85 -4.84
CA LYS A 112 -1.05 -14.31 -3.94
C LYS A 112 -0.06 -13.51 -4.77
N SER A 113 0.20 -12.26 -4.37
CA SER A 113 1.15 -11.41 -5.09
C SER A 113 2.58 -11.96 -4.92
N PRO A 114 3.45 -11.75 -5.93
CA PRO A 114 4.87 -12.10 -5.78
C PRO A 114 5.53 -11.34 -4.64
N SER A 115 6.57 -11.92 -4.05
CA SER A 115 7.35 -11.25 -3.03
C SER A 115 8.60 -10.65 -3.65
N TYR A 116 8.83 -9.36 -3.39
CA TYR A 116 9.97 -8.63 -3.92
C TYR A 116 10.73 -7.98 -2.78
N GLN A 117 11.95 -8.44 -2.51
CA GLN A 117 12.82 -7.74 -1.60
C GLN A 117 14.28 -8.06 -1.93
N LYS A 118 15.14 -7.08 -1.74
CA LYS A 118 16.58 -7.19 -1.95
C LYS A 118 17.23 -7.94 -0.79
N ALA A 119 16.77 -7.66 0.41
CA ALA A 119 17.16 -8.32 1.64
C ALA A 119 16.03 -8.10 2.64
N PHE A 120 16.10 -8.75 3.81
CA PHE A 120 15.07 -8.52 4.83
C PHE A 120 14.97 -7.02 5.16
N ASN A 121 13.77 -6.47 5.05
CA ASN A 121 13.50 -5.04 5.24
C ASN A 121 14.30 -4.12 4.31
N ALA A 122 14.68 -4.61 3.14
CA ALA A 122 15.34 -3.80 2.11
C ALA A 122 14.54 -3.89 0.81
N PRO A 123 13.39 -3.21 0.71
CA PRO A 123 12.55 -3.24 -0.47
C PRO A 123 13.22 -2.58 -1.67
N TYR A 124 12.84 -3.06 -2.84
CA TYR A 124 13.29 -2.47 -4.09
C TYR A 124 12.58 -1.16 -4.37
#